data_5ca16eb76af9aa68f91bbf1eb9a3aebc
#
_entry.id   5ca16eb76af9aa68f91bbf1eb9a3aebc
#
_cell.length_a   1.000
_cell.length_b   1.000
_cell.length_c   1.000
_cell.angle_alpha   90.00
_cell.angle_beta   90.00
_cell.angle_gamma   90.00
#
_symmetry.space_group_name_H-M   'P 1'
#
loop_
_entity.id
_entity.type
_entity.pdbx_description
1 polymer ?
#
loop_
_entity_poly.entity_id
_entity_poly.type
_entity_poly.pdbx_seq_one_letter_code
_entity_poly.pdbx_strand_id
1 'polypeptide(L)'
;LVCGSTQGIGRACAFEFARLGARLTLLARDEGRLRAVSDEIARLGGPAPDVLRADFSEPETVRAVVTEHVDRTGPIEILLNNTGGPPGGPIAAAPPEAFRAAFSAHLICNQLLAQTLIPGMRQRGFGRIINIVSTSVRQPIEGLGVSNTVRAAVSGWAKTLAGELASHGITVNNVLPGATATERLRSLIQAKARAAGLTDEDVERRMKAEIPLGRFASPEEIAAAAGFLATPAASYITGISLPVDGGRIACL
;
A
#
# COMPACT_ATOMS: atom_id res chain seq x y z
N LEU A 1 11.88 2.79 0.89
CA LEU A 1 11.46 1.60 0.18
C LEU A 1 9.97 1.72 -0.20
N VAL A 2 9.65 1.56 -1.47
CA VAL A 2 8.28 1.58 -1.99
C VAL A 2 7.93 0.21 -2.55
N CYS A 3 7.02 -0.50 -1.90
CA CYS A 3 6.55 -1.80 -2.32
C CYS A 3 5.43 -1.69 -3.37
N GLY A 4 5.36 -2.64 -4.34
CA GLY A 4 4.36 -2.64 -5.40
C GLY A 4 4.40 -1.39 -6.28
N SER A 5 5.59 -0.89 -6.58
CA SER A 5 5.87 0.44 -7.14
C SER A 5 5.71 0.55 -8.66
N THR A 6 5.31 -0.52 -9.36
CA THR A 6 5.29 -0.55 -10.84
C THR A 6 4.01 0.02 -11.46
N GLN A 7 2.94 0.18 -10.71
CA GLN A 7 1.65 0.68 -11.23
C GLN A 7 0.74 1.24 -10.12
N GLY A 8 -0.32 1.93 -10.51
CA GLY A 8 -1.38 2.40 -9.61
C GLY A 8 -0.85 3.22 -8.43
N ILE A 9 -1.38 2.96 -7.23
CA ILE A 9 -1.05 3.72 -6.01
C ILE A 9 0.43 3.63 -5.67
N GLY A 10 1.05 2.44 -5.75
CA GLY A 10 2.48 2.29 -5.43
C GLY A 10 3.39 3.10 -6.35
N ARG A 11 3.08 3.12 -7.66
CA ARG A 11 3.80 3.97 -8.62
C ARG A 11 3.61 5.46 -8.30
N ALA A 12 2.39 5.89 -8.06
CA ALA A 12 2.11 7.29 -7.70
C ALA A 12 2.85 7.70 -6.40
N CYS A 13 2.89 6.83 -5.38
CA CYS A 13 3.67 7.08 -4.17
C CYS A 13 5.17 7.19 -4.44
N ALA A 14 5.74 6.38 -5.35
CA ALA A 14 7.14 6.51 -5.73
C ALA A 14 7.44 7.87 -6.35
N PHE A 15 6.59 8.35 -7.26
CA PHE A 15 6.71 9.68 -7.86
C PHE A 15 6.55 10.81 -6.81
N GLU A 16 5.58 10.69 -5.92
CA GLU A 16 5.37 11.69 -4.86
C GLU A 16 6.56 11.75 -3.89
N PHE A 17 7.11 10.61 -3.49
CA PHE A 17 8.29 10.58 -2.62
C PHE A 17 9.53 11.14 -3.33
N ALA A 18 9.70 10.87 -4.65
CA ALA A 18 10.75 11.49 -5.45
C ALA A 18 10.60 13.02 -5.48
N ARG A 19 9.39 13.52 -5.71
CA ARG A 19 9.07 14.95 -5.72
C ARG A 19 9.37 15.63 -4.37
N LEU A 20 9.18 14.89 -3.28
CA LEU A 20 9.53 15.32 -1.91
C LEU A 20 11.03 15.20 -1.59
N GLY A 21 11.87 14.79 -2.56
CA GLY A 21 13.32 14.71 -2.42
C GLY A 21 13.85 13.42 -1.77
N ALA A 22 13.03 12.37 -1.65
CA ALA A 22 13.49 11.11 -1.09
C ALA A 22 14.39 10.34 -2.10
N ARG A 23 15.47 9.74 -1.60
CA ARG A 23 16.18 8.67 -2.31
C ARG A 23 15.33 7.40 -2.28
N LEU A 24 15.12 6.76 -3.42
CA LEU A 24 14.15 5.68 -3.54
C LEU A 24 14.79 4.32 -3.79
N THR A 25 14.17 3.31 -3.20
CA THR A 25 14.31 1.90 -3.58
C THR A 25 12.93 1.37 -3.97
N LEU A 26 12.77 0.85 -5.18
CA LEU A 26 11.52 0.32 -5.72
C LEU A 26 11.51 -1.20 -5.61
N LEU A 27 10.43 -1.78 -5.08
CA LEU A 27 10.29 -3.23 -4.92
C LEU A 27 9.03 -3.73 -5.63
N ALA A 28 9.16 -4.67 -6.54
CA ALA A 28 8.07 -5.42 -7.18
C ALA A 28 8.60 -6.67 -7.90
N ARG A 29 7.71 -7.49 -8.43
CA ARG A 29 8.08 -8.74 -9.12
C ARG A 29 8.54 -8.60 -10.57
N ASP A 30 8.15 -7.52 -11.25
CA ASP A 30 8.46 -7.25 -12.66
C ASP A 30 9.62 -6.26 -12.75
N GLU A 31 10.81 -6.77 -13.04
CA GLU A 31 12.04 -5.98 -13.12
C GLU A 31 12.00 -4.98 -14.27
N GLY A 32 11.44 -5.36 -15.42
CA GLY A 32 11.36 -4.47 -16.59
C GLY A 32 10.50 -3.24 -16.29
N ARG A 33 9.35 -3.42 -15.62
CA ARG A 33 8.51 -2.31 -15.18
C ARG A 33 9.17 -1.50 -14.04
N LEU A 34 9.92 -2.12 -13.14
CA LEU A 34 10.68 -1.40 -12.11
C LEU A 34 11.71 -0.47 -12.75
N ARG A 35 12.48 -0.96 -13.71
CA ARG A 35 13.47 -0.15 -14.45
C ARG A 35 12.80 1.01 -15.20
N ALA A 36 11.69 0.76 -15.89
CA ALA A 36 10.94 1.81 -16.56
C ALA A 36 10.50 2.93 -15.60
N VAL A 37 9.97 2.58 -14.42
CA VAL A 37 9.58 3.57 -13.39
C VAL A 37 10.81 4.29 -12.82
N SER A 38 11.93 3.59 -12.61
CA SER A 38 13.19 4.20 -12.16
C SER A 38 13.69 5.24 -13.17
N ASP A 39 13.69 4.89 -14.47
CA ASP A 39 14.09 5.80 -15.54
C ASP A 39 13.18 7.03 -15.65
N GLU A 40 11.87 6.83 -15.49
CA GLU A 40 10.93 7.94 -15.49
C GLU A 40 11.17 8.90 -14.31
N ILE A 41 11.43 8.38 -13.11
CA ILE A 41 11.74 9.20 -11.93
C ILE A 41 13.07 9.94 -12.12
N ALA A 42 14.10 9.28 -12.67
CA ALA A 42 15.39 9.92 -12.93
C ALA A 42 15.27 11.13 -13.88
N ARG A 43 14.35 11.06 -14.87
CA ARG A 43 14.07 12.20 -15.78
C ARG A 43 13.47 13.42 -15.09
N LEU A 44 12.95 13.28 -13.86
CA LEU A 44 12.50 14.42 -13.04
C LEU A 44 13.65 15.19 -12.37
N GLY A 45 14.91 14.77 -12.59
CA GLY A 45 16.09 15.46 -12.10
C GLY A 45 16.63 14.95 -10.75
N GLY A 46 16.04 13.89 -10.18
CA GLY A 46 16.54 13.21 -8.99
C GLY A 46 17.50 12.04 -9.31
N PRO A 47 18.11 11.43 -8.29
CA PRO A 47 18.87 10.20 -8.49
C PRO A 47 17.97 9.07 -8.96
N ALA A 48 18.46 8.21 -9.85
CA ALA A 48 17.74 7.02 -10.28
C ALA A 48 17.47 6.12 -9.05
N PRO A 49 16.23 5.68 -8.85
CA PRO A 49 15.90 4.72 -7.79
C PRO A 49 16.63 3.39 -7.95
N ASP A 50 17.06 2.81 -6.83
CA ASP A 50 17.46 1.40 -6.81
C ASP A 50 16.25 0.52 -7.08
N VAL A 51 16.45 -0.62 -7.75
CA VAL A 51 15.37 -1.57 -8.05
C VAL A 51 15.66 -2.93 -7.41
N LEU A 52 14.65 -3.47 -6.74
CA LEU A 52 14.68 -4.79 -6.11
C LEU A 52 13.56 -5.67 -6.68
N ARG A 53 13.92 -6.80 -7.23
CA ARG A 53 12.94 -7.76 -7.71
C ARG A 53 12.61 -8.78 -6.62
N ALA A 54 11.35 -8.83 -6.20
CA ALA A 54 10.84 -9.92 -5.35
C ALA A 54 9.32 -10.08 -5.53
N ASP A 55 8.82 -11.29 -5.31
CA ASP A 55 7.39 -11.59 -5.31
C ASP A 55 6.89 -11.70 -3.86
N PHE A 56 5.82 -10.99 -3.56
CA PHE A 56 5.19 -10.99 -2.23
C PHE A 56 4.49 -12.32 -1.89
N SER A 57 4.37 -13.26 -2.83
CA SER A 57 4.00 -14.65 -2.53
C SER A 57 5.12 -15.43 -1.81
N GLU A 58 6.36 -14.89 -1.84
CA GLU A 58 7.57 -15.49 -1.29
C GLU A 58 8.20 -14.58 -0.22
N PRO A 59 7.62 -14.49 1.00
CA PRO A 59 8.03 -13.52 2.03
C PRO A 59 9.50 -13.56 2.41
N GLU A 60 10.09 -14.76 2.47
CA GLU A 60 11.50 -14.92 2.82
C GLU A 60 12.43 -14.38 1.72
N THR A 61 12.04 -14.53 0.46
CA THR A 61 12.77 -13.91 -0.67
C THR A 61 12.68 -12.39 -0.59
N VAL A 62 11.51 -11.83 -0.26
CA VAL A 62 11.33 -10.39 -0.04
C VAL A 62 12.26 -9.90 1.06
N ARG A 63 12.31 -10.61 2.21
CA ARG A 63 13.21 -10.30 3.32
C ARG A 63 14.67 -10.32 2.89
N ALA A 64 15.12 -11.42 2.25
CA ALA A 64 16.51 -11.62 1.87
C ALA A 64 17.01 -10.49 0.95
N VAL A 65 16.26 -10.16 -0.09
CA VAL A 65 16.60 -9.11 -1.06
C VAL A 65 16.70 -7.74 -0.40
N VAL A 66 15.81 -7.43 0.54
CA VAL A 66 15.84 -6.13 1.24
C VAL A 66 16.97 -6.10 2.28
N THR A 67 17.26 -7.21 2.97
CA THR A 67 18.40 -7.30 3.90
C THR A 67 19.71 -7.06 3.17
N GLU A 68 19.98 -7.78 2.07
CA GLU A 68 21.18 -7.59 1.25
C GLU A 68 21.31 -6.14 0.76
N HIS A 69 20.21 -5.53 0.36
CA HIS A 69 20.22 -4.14 -0.09
C HIS A 69 20.59 -3.19 1.05
N VAL A 70 20.00 -3.33 2.23
CA VAL A 70 20.29 -2.50 3.41
C VAL A 70 21.73 -2.66 3.87
N ASP A 71 22.28 -3.89 3.86
CA ASP A 71 23.69 -4.15 4.22
C ASP A 71 24.65 -3.42 3.29
N ARG A 72 24.30 -3.27 2.02
CA ARG A 72 25.11 -2.61 1.01
C ARG A 72 24.95 -1.08 0.98
N THR A 73 23.73 -0.57 1.16
CA THR A 73 23.39 0.86 0.93
C THR A 73 23.13 1.66 2.19
N GLY A 74 23.02 0.99 3.32
CA GLY A 74 22.66 1.59 4.61
C GLY A 74 21.15 1.59 4.91
N PRO A 75 20.77 2.18 6.05
CA PRO A 75 19.42 2.12 6.57
C PRO A 75 18.40 2.84 5.68
N ILE A 76 17.19 2.30 5.67
CA ILE A 76 16.01 2.87 5.01
C ILE A 76 15.07 3.40 6.09
N GLU A 77 14.75 4.68 6.05
CA GLU A 77 13.95 5.38 7.06
C GLU A 77 12.44 5.35 6.75
N ILE A 78 12.05 5.15 5.49
CA ILE A 78 10.63 5.19 5.07
C ILE A 78 10.27 3.90 4.37
N LEU A 79 9.26 3.19 4.91
CA LEU A 79 8.68 1.98 4.32
C LEU A 79 7.24 2.25 3.90
N LEU A 80 6.95 2.12 2.60
CA LEU A 80 5.60 2.06 2.09
C LEU A 80 5.24 0.60 1.77
N ASN A 81 4.39 0.00 2.58
CA ASN A 81 3.80 -1.30 2.35
C ASN A 81 2.61 -1.19 1.41
N ASN A 82 2.73 -1.77 0.24
CA ASN A 82 1.68 -1.83 -0.77
C ASN A 82 1.86 -3.06 -1.65
N THR A 83 0.83 -3.85 -1.81
CA THR A 83 0.83 -5.03 -2.69
C THR A 83 -0.54 -5.24 -3.32
N GLY A 84 -0.60 -6.03 -4.37
CA GLY A 84 -1.85 -6.36 -5.07
C GLY A 84 -2.84 -7.08 -4.16
N GLY A 85 -4.12 -6.66 -4.18
CA GLY A 85 -5.15 -7.31 -3.38
C GLY A 85 -5.51 -8.71 -3.89
N PRO A 86 -6.00 -9.61 -3.00
CA PRO A 86 -6.46 -10.93 -3.39
C PRO A 86 -7.69 -10.84 -4.33
N PRO A 87 -8.01 -11.91 -5.05
CA PRO A 87 -9.24 -11.98 -5.87
C PRO A 87 -10.47 -11.62 -5.05
N GLY A 88 -11.49 -11.03 -5.70
CA GLY A 88 -12.80 -10.80 -5.11
C GLY A 88 -13.59 -12.11 -5.03
N GLY A 89 -14.60 -12.12 -4.18
CA GLY A 89 -15.53 -13.23 -4.01
C GLY A 89 -16.23 -13.21 -2.64
N PRO A 90 -17.33 -13.96 -2.50
CA PRO A 90 -18.02 -14.11 -1.23
C PRO A 90 -17.16 -14.88 -0.22
N ILE A 91 -17.13 -14.40 1.02
CA ILE A 91 -16.25 -14.96 2.07
C ILE A 91 -16.64 -16.40 2.44
N ALA A 92 -17.92 -16.72 2.42
CA ALA A 92 -18.42 -18.06 2.77
C ALA A 92 -17.93 -19.15 1.82
N ALA A 93 -17.57 -18.80 0.58
CA ALA A 93 -17.06 -19.74 -0.41
C ALA A 93 -15.53 -19.64 -0.61
N ALA A 94 -14.86 -18.76 0.13
CA ALA A 94 -13.42 -18.57 -0.03
C ALA A 94 -12.62 -19.74 0.56
N PRO A 95 -11.73 -20.37 -0.21
CA PRO A 95 -10.94 -21.50 0.30
C PRO A 95 -9.90 -21.00 1.33
N PRO A 96 -9.53 -21.81 2.34
CA PRO A 96 -8.53 -21.43 3.35
C PRO A 96 -7.19 -20.99 2.75
N GLU A 97 -6.81 -21.52 1.60
CA GLU A 97 -5.57 -21.19 0.88
C GLU A 97 -5.55 -19.74 0.41
N ALA A 98 -6.71 -19.17 0.04
CA ALA A 98 -6.81 -17.77 -0.33
C ALA A 98 -6.50 -16.84 0.86
N PHE A 99 -6.89 -17.24 2.08
CA PHE A 99 -6.53 -16.51 3.30
C PHE A 99 -5.03 -16.63 3.58
N ARG A 100 -4.46 -17.86 3.52
CA ARG A 100 -3.03 -18.05 3.75
C ARG A 100 -2.19 -17.23 2.78
N ALA A 101 -2.50 -17.28 1.49
CA ALA A 101 -1.79 -16.50 0.48
C ALA A 101 -1.91 -14.99 0.72
N ALA A 102 -3.11 -14.51 1.06
CA ALA A 102 -3.32 -13.10 1.34
C ALA A 102 -2.63 -12.64 2.63
N PHE A 103 -2.67 -13.43 3.72
CA PHE A 103 -1.92 -13.15 4.94
C PHE A 103 -0.41 -13.12 4.68
N SER A 104 0.10 -14.08 3.92
CA SER A 104 1.50 -14.15 3.53
C SER A 104 1.94 -12.86 2.81
N ALA A 105 1.24 -12.49 1.74
CA ALA A 105 1.60 -11.35 0.91
C ALA A 105 1.40 -9.98 1.59
N HIS A 106 0.43 -9.84 2.50
CA HIS A 106 0.10 -8.55 3.09
C HIS A 106 0.63 -8.38 4.51
N LEU A 107 0.45 -9.38 5.39
CA LEU A 107 0.83 -9.25 6.80
C LEU A 107 2.24 -9.75 7.06
N ILE A 108 2.57 -10.95 6.58
CA ILE A 108 3.89 -11.55 6.85
C ILE A 108 4.99 -10.76 6.15
N CYS A 109 4.80 -10.39 4.88
CA CYS A 109 5.76 -9.53 4.18
C CYS A 109 5.94 -8.18 4.90
N ASN A 110 4.85 -7.51 5.33
CA ASN A 110 4.95 -6.26 6.08
C ASN A 110 5.73 -6.44 7.38
N GLN A 111 5.49 -7.53 8.13
CA GLN A 111 6.21 -7.85 9.36
C GLN A 111 7.71 -8.06 9.11
N LEU A 112 8.07 -8.86 8.12
CA LEU A 112 9.47 -9.15 7.79
C LEU A 112 10.21 -7.89 7.32
N LEU A 113 9.58 -7.07 6.47
CA LEU A 113 10.13 -5.78 6.06
C LEU A 113 10.31 -4.83 7.23
N ALA A 114 9.32 -4.73 8.12
CA ALA A 114 9.42 -3.91 9.32
C ALA A 114 10.57 -4.38 10.22
N GLN A 115 10.69 -5.69 10.50
CA GLN A 115 11.78 -6.25 11.28
C GLN A 115 13.16 -5.95 10.68
N THR A 116 13.29 -6.00 9.36
CA THR A 116 14.53 -5.69 8.66
C THR A 116 14.92 -4.21 8.77
N LEU A 117 13.94 -3.29 8.73
CA LEU A 117 14.21 -1.86 8.62
C LEU A 117 14.20 -1.12 9.97
N ILE A 118 13.44 -1.59 10.97
CA ILE A 118 13.32 -0.96 12.30
C ILE A 118 14.67 -0.72 12.99
N PRO A 119 15.66 -1.64 12.96
CA PRO A 119 16.94 -1.37 13.59
C PRO A 119 17.63 -0.11 13.07
N GLY A 120 17.64 0.09 11.76
CA GLY A 120 18.18 1.29 11.13
C GLY A 120 17.36 2.55 11.44
N MET A 121 16.03 2.46 11.45
CA MET A 121 15.15 3.56 11.84
C MET A 121 15.38 3.98 13.31
N ARG A 122 15.55 3.02 14.23
CA ARG A 122 15.87 3.28 15.64
C ARG A 122 17.23 3.99 15.79
N GLN A 123 18.23 3.53 15.06
CA GLN A 123 19.56 4.16 15.08
C GLN A 123 19.52 5.62 14.62
N ARG A 124 18.65 5.95 13.67
CA ARG A 124 18.46 7.31 13.14
C ARG A 124 17.55 8.17 14.02
N GLY A 125 16.80 7.59 14.96
CA GLY A 125 15.75 8.28 15.71
C GLY A 125 14.61 8.80 14.81
N PHE A 126 14.46 8.22 13.62
CA PHE A 126 13.48 8.60 12.63
C PHE A 126 13.04 7.40 11.80
N GLY A 127 11.74 7.18 11.69
CA GLY A 127 11.17 6.14 10.83
C GLY A 127 9.72 6.44 10.46
N ARG A 128 9.32 5.99 9.27
CA ARG A 128 7.95 6.09 8.75
C ARG A 128 7.54 4.76 8.14
N ILE A 129 6.55 4.10 8.73
CA ILE A 129 5.93 2.89 8.16
C ILE A 129 4.52 3.27 7.74
N ILE A 130 4.25 3.21 6.45
CA ILE A 130 2.99 3.60 5.86
C ILE A 130 2.40 2.40 5.13
N ASN A 131 1.18 2.01 5.50
CA ASN A 131 0.52 0.85 4.89
C ASN A 131 -0.63 1.34 4.00
N ILE A 132 -0.62 0.97 2.73
CA ILE A 132 -1.78 1.15 1.85
C ILE A 132 -2.75 0.00 2.11
N VAL A 133 -3.81 0.28 2.83
CA VAL A 133 -4.76 -0.73 3.28
C VAL A 133 -6.07 -0.66 2.47
N SER A 134 -7.16 -0.22 3.05
CA SER A 134 -8.46 -0.08 2.39
C SER A 134 -9.48 0.53 3.37
N THR A 135 -10.47 1.22 2.84
CA THR A 135 -11.67 1.62 3.60
C THR A 135 -12.42 0.43 4.21
N SER A 136 -12.18 -0.78 3.68
CA SER A 136 -12.80 -2.01 4.20
C SER A 136 -12.47 -2.36 5.64
N VAL A 137 -11.42 -1.75 6.23
CA VAL A 137 -11.11 -1.93 7.67
C VAL A 137 -12.09 -1.19 8.59
N ARG A 138 -12.79 -0.20 8.05
CA ARG A 138 -13.85 0.54 8.75
C ARG A 138 -15.23 -0.01 8.40
N GLN A 139 -15.46 -0.24 7.10
CA GLN A 139 -16.74 -0.71 6.58
C GLN A 139 -16.47 -1.81 5.55
N PRO A 140 -16.77 -3.09 5.85
CA PRO A 140 -16.54 -4.19 4.94
C PRO A 140 -17.16 -3.95 3.57
N ILE A 141 -16.42 -4.28 2.51
CA ILE A 141 -16.88 -4.12 1.12
C ILE A 141 -17.40 -5.47 0.64
N GLU A 142 -18.63 -5.47 0.14
CA GLU A 142 -19.27 -6.66 -0.41
C GLU A 142 -18.44 -7.26 -1.56
N GLY A 143 -18.34 -8.60 -1.58
CA GLY A 143 -17.57 -9.34 -2.59
C GLY A 143 -16.05 -9.27 -2.40
N LEU A 144 -15.54 -8.73 -1.28
CA LEU A 144 -14.11 -8.68 -1.00
C LEU A 144 -13.74 -9.38 0.33
N GLY A 145 -14.35 -10.53 0.62
CA GLY A 145 -14.28 -11.19 1.92
C GLY A 145 -12.86 -11.43 2.45
N VAL A 146 -12.00 -12.09 1.68
CA VAL A 146 -10.59 -12.35 2.06
C VAL A 146 -9.83 -11.03 2.24
N SER A 147 -10.01 -10.08 1.33
CA SER A 147 -9.36 -8.77 1.41
C SER A 147 -9.77 -8.01 2.66
N ASN A 148 -11.07 -7.95 2.99
CA ASN A 148 -11.58 -7.29 4.20
C ASN A 148 -10.90 -7.83 5.46
N THR A 149 -10.82 -9.16 5.58
CA THR A 149 -10.21 -9.85 6.73
C THR A 149 -8.73 -9.52 6.88
N VAL A 150 -7.97 -9.67 5.81
CA VAL A 150 -6.52 -9.46 5.86
C VAL A 150 -6.16 -7.99 6.07
N ARG A 151 -6.90 -7.07 5.45
CA ARG A 151 -6.70 -5.62 5.63
C ARG A 151 -7.00 -5.18 7.06
N ALA A 152 -8.02 -5.76 7.71
CA ALA A 152 -8.29 -5.52 9.13
C ALA A 152 -7.15 -6.02 10.02
N ALA A 153 -6.59 -7.20 9.73
CA ALA A 153 -5.43 -7.72 10.45
C ALA A 153 -4.20 -6.81 10.32
N VAL A 154 -3.90 -6.30 9.11
CA VAL A 154 -2.81 -5.32 8.90
C VAL A 154 -3.05 -4.05 9.73
N SER A 155 -4.30 -3.59 9.83
CA SER A 155 -4.62 -2.39 10.61
C SER A 155 -4.40 -2.60 12.11
N GLY A 156 -4.78 -3.76 12.66
CA GLY A 156 -4.52 -4.13 14.05
C GLY A 156 -3.02 -4.25 14.33
N TRP A 157 -2.28 -4.94 13.46
CA TRP A 157 -0.82 -5.04 13.52
C TRP A 157 -0.15 -3.65 13.51
N ALA A 158 -0.54 -2.78 12.59
CA ALA A 158 0.02 -1.44 12.49
C ALA A 158 -0.22 -0.60 13.75
N LYS A 159 -1.42 -0.71 14.36
CA LYS A 159 -1.76 -0.01 15.61
C LYS A 159 -0.89 -0.47 16.78
N THR A 160 -0.67 -1.77 16.90
CA THR A 160 0.21 -2.34 17.93
C THR A 160 1.64 -1.85 17.74
N LEU A 161 2.18 -1.98 16.52
CA LEU A 161 3.53 -1.57 16.19
C LEU A 161 3.76 -0.06 16.40
N ALA A 162 2.74 0.77 16.15
CA ALA A 162 2.80 2.21 16.40
C ALA A 162 3.07 2.54 17.87
N GLY A 163 2.40 1.83 18.80
CA GLY A 163 2.63 2.00 20.25
C GLY A 163 4.05 1.60 20.67
N GLU A 164 4.56 0.49 20.12
CA GLU A 164 5.88 -0.05 20.47
C GLU A 164 7.04 0.81 19.95
N LEU A 165 6.84 1.53 18.83
CA LEU A 165 7.91 2.25 18.15
C LEU A 165 7.90 3.77 18.37
N ALA A 166 6.84 4.32 18.93
CA ALA A 166 6.67 5.77 19.09
C ALA A 166 7.83 6.44 19.85
N SER A 167 8.33 5.82 20.93
CA SER A 167 9.45 6.33 21.73
C SER A 167 10.78 6.41 20.97
N HIS A 168 10.86 5.75 19.81
CA HIS A 168 12.04 5.77 18.94
C HIS A 168 11.94 6.78 17.78
N GLY A 169 10.93 7.66 17.78
CA GLY A 169 10.69 8.60 16.69
C GLY A 169 10.14 7.95 15.40
N ILE A 170 9.62 6.72 15.50
CA ILE A 170 9.06 5.96 14.39
C ILE A 170 7.54 6.03 14.43
N THR A 171 6.92 6.44 13.34
CA THR A 171 5.46 6.44 13.19
C THR A 171 4.98 5.30 12.29
N VAL A 172 3.84 4.72 12.61
CA VAL A 172 3.21 3.66 11.82
C VAL A 172 1.77 4.06 11.55
N ASN A 173 1.41 4.27 10.27
CA ASN A 173 0.09 4.74 9.89
C ASN A 173 -0.46 3.96 8.69
N ASN A 174 -1.78 3.90 8.60
CA ASN A 174 -2.48 3.31 7.47
C ASN A 174 -3.15 4.41 6.65
N VAL A 175 -3.01 4.33 5.33
CA VAL A 175 -3.86 5.06 4.38
C VAL A 175 -4.95 4.09 3.92
N LEU A 176 -6.20 4.55 3.93
CA LEU A 176 -7.36 3.77 3.53
C LEU A 176 -7.94 4.31 2.22
N PRO A 177 -7.43 3.85 1.06
CA PRO A 177 -8.00 4.27 -0.22
C PRO A 177 -9.46 3.87 -0.36
N GLY A 178 -10.27 4.78 -0.90
CA GLY A 178 -11.56 4.47 -1.50
C GLY A 178 -11.39 3.87 -2.90
N ALA A 179 -12.43 3.95 -3.72
CA ALA A 179 -12.37 3.55 -5.11
C ALA A 179 -11.39 4.48 -5.87
N THR A 180 -10.25 3.93 -6.26
CA THR A 180 -9.14 4.65 -6.91
C THR A 180 -8.98 4.17 -8.34
N ALA A 181 -8.86 5.08 -9.30
CA ALA A 181 -8.76 4.81 -10.75
C ALA A 181 -7.44 4.07 -11.09
N THR A 182 -7.44 2.77 -10.94
CA THR A 182 -6.31 1.86 -11.18
C THR A 182 -6.76 0.67 -12.02
N GLU A 183 -5.82 -0.08 -12.58
CA GLU A 183 -6.10 -1.34 -13.27
C GLU A 183 -6.83 -2.34 -12.37
N ARG A 184 -6.52 -2.33 -11.07
CA ARG A 184 -7.23 -3.16 -10.07
C ARG A 184 -8.72 -2.79 -9.99
N LEU A 185 -9.05 -1.50 -9.96
CA LEU A 185 -10.46 -1.06 -9.94
C LEU A 185 -11.17 -1.46 -11.23
N ARG A 186 -10.53 -1.28 -12.39
CA ARG A 186 -11.07 -1.69 -13.69
C ARG A 186 -11.42 -3.19 -13.69
N SER A 187 -10.49 -4.04 -13.25
CA SER A 187 -10.71 -5.49 -13.14
C SER A 187 -11.87 -5.84 -12.19
N LEU A 188 -12.04 -5.10 -11.08
CA LEU A 188 -13.17 -5.29 -10.16
C LEU A 188 -14.50 -4.88 -10.78
N ILE A 189 -14.54 -3.76 -11.51
CA ILE A 189 -15.74 -3.30 -12.25
C ILE A 189 -16.16 -4.36 -13.26
N GLN A 190 -15.23 -4.84 -14.08
CA GLN A 190 -15.49 -5.89 -15.06
C GLN A 190 -16.00 -7.20 -14.44
N ALA A 191 -15.43 -7.60 -13.29
CA ALA A 191 -15.90 -8.79 -12.58
C ALA A 191 -17.33 -8.61 -12.04
N LYS A 192 -17.64 -7.44 -11.47
CA LYS A 192 -18.99 -7.11 -10.98
C LYS A 192 -20.00 -7.01 -12.13
N ALA A 193 -19.62 -6.39 -13.25
CA ALA A 193 -20.48 -6.26 -14.42
C ALA A 193 -20.87 -7.64 -14.97
N ARG A 194 -19.89 -8.54 -15.14
CA ARG A 194 -20.16 -9.93 -15.57
C ARG A 194 -21.07 -10.69 -14.59
N ALA A 195 -20.83 -10.56 -13.29
CA ALA A 195 -21.62 -11.26 -12.26
C ALA A 195 -23.07 -10.75 -12.19
N ALA A 196 -23.30 -9.46 -12.48
CA ALA A 196 -24.62 -8.83 -12.41
C ALA A 196 -25.36 -8.75 -13.75
N GLY A 197 -24.74 -9.17 -14.88
CA GLY A 197 -25.31 -8.98 -16.22
C GLY A 197 -25.48 -7.51 -16.62
N LEU A 198 -24.57 -6.66 -16.18
CA LEU A 198 -24.58 -5.21 -16.42
C LEU A 198 -23.40 -4.80 -17.32
N THR A 199 -23.42 -3.56 -17.83
CA THR A 199 -22.25 -2.97 -18.49
C THR A 199 -21.24 -2.44 -17.47
N ASP A 200 -19.98 -2.29 -17.88
CA ASP A 200 -18.94 -1.70 -17.04
C ASP A 200 -19.33 -0.27 -16.62
N GLU A 201 -19.93 0.49 -17.55
CA GLU A 201 -20.39 1.88 -17.33
C GLU A 201 -21.52 1.95 -16.29
N ASP A 202 -22.44 0.97 -16.29
CA ASP A 202 -23.50 0.93 -15.30
C ASP A 202 -22.96 0.66 -13.89
N VAL A 203 -22.00 -0.26 -13.77
CA VAL A 203 -21.33 -0.55 -12.50
C VAL A 203 -20.51 0.66 -12.04
N GLU A 204 -19.76 1.28 -12.93
CA GLU A 204 -18.97 2.47 -12.62
C GLU A 204 -19.86 3.62 -12.13
N ARG A 205 -20.95 3.90 -12.81
CA ARG A 205 -21.94 4.92 -12.41
C ARG A 205 -22.51 4.66 -11.03
N ARG A 206 -22.90 3.41 -10.72
CA ARG A 206 -23.39 3.02 -9.40
C ARG A 206 -22.34 3.20 -8.32
N MET A 207 -21.11 2.77 -8.58
CA MET A 207 -20.00 2.94 -7.62
C MET A 207 -19.67 4.41 -7.36
N LYS A 208 -19.73 5.27 -8.39
CA LYS A 208 -19.51 6.72 -8.23
C LYS A 208 -20.65 7.37 -7.42
N ALA A 209 -21.90 6.91 -7.60
CA ALA A 209 -23.05 7.42 -6.86
C ALA A 209 -22.97 7.13 -5.33
N GLU A 210 -22.19 6.11 -4.92
CA GLU A 210 -21.93 5.83 -3.50
C GLU A 210 -20.89 6.77 -2.88
N ILE A 211 -20.21 7.60 -3.67
CA ILE A 211 -19.13 8.48 -3.21
C ILE A 211 -19.68 9.92 -3.19
N PRO A 212 -19.69 10.62 -2.04
CA PRO A 212 -20.16 11.99 -1.98
C PRO A 212 -19.49 12.95 -2.98
N LEU A 213 -18.18 12.77 -3.26
CA LEU A 213 -17.48 13.54 -4.31
C LEU A 213 -17.85 13.13 -5.74
N GLY A 214 -18.68 12.11 -5.96
CA GLY A 214 -19.22 11.68 -7.26
C GLY A 214 -18.19 11.11 -8.25
N ARG A 215 -16.97 10.83 -7.82
CA ARG A 215 -15.89 10.33 -8.68
C ARG A 215 -14.95 9.36 -7.96
N PHE A 216 -14.19 8.62 -8.72
CA PHE A 216 -13.05 7.88 -8.17
C PHE A 216 -11.89 8.81 -7.86
N ALA A 217 -11.09 8.44 -6.86
CA ALA A 217 -9.82 9.11 -6.60
C ALA A 217 -8.81 8.81 -7.72
N SER A 218 -7.89 9.72 -7.99
CA SER A 218 -6.68 9.40 -8.72
C SER A 218 -5.66 8.71 -7.81
N PRO A 219 -4.72 7.91 -8.32
CA PRO A 219 -3.62 7.35 -7.53
C PRO A 219 -2.78 8.42 -6.83
N GLU A 220 -2.65 9.60 -7.43
CA GLU A 220 -1.89 10.75 -6.92
C GLU A 220 -2.54 11.35 -5.67
N GLU A 221 -3.87 11.34 -5.55
CA GLU A 221 -4.57 11.81 -4.34
C GLU A 221 -4.27 10.90 -3.13
N ILE A 222 -4.14 9.60 -3.37
CA ILE A 222 -3.71 8.65 -2.32
C ILE A 222 -2.23 8.85 -1.99
N ALA A 223 -1.41 9.06 -3.02
CA ALA A 223 0.02 9.29 -2.88
C ALA A 223 0.34 10.57 -2.10
N ALA A 224 -0.42 11.64 -2.30
CA ALA A 224 -0.27 12.89 -1.55
C ALA A 224 -0.48 12.69 -0.04
N ALA A 225 -1.49 11.90 0.36
CA ALA A 225 -1.72 11.55 1.76
C ALA A 225 -0.57 10.70 2.34
N ALA A 226 -0.09 9.71 1.59
CA ALA A 226 1.07 8.91 1.97
C ALA A 226 2.35 9.78 2.04
N GLY A 227 2.52 10.69 1.10
CA GLY A 227 3.63 11.66 1.06
C GLY A 227 3.65 12.54 2.32
N PHE A 228 2.52 13.11 2.70
CA PHE A 228 2.41 13.88 3.94
C PHE A 228 2.83 13.05 5.17
N LEU A 229 2.32 11.83 5.30
CA LEU A 229 2.65 10.94 6.43
C LEU A 229 4.14 10.52 6.44
N ALA A 230 4.85 10.61 5.33
CA ALA A 230 6.28 10.33 5.22
C ALA A 230 7.15 11.50 5.72
N THR A 231 6.61 12.71 5.81
CA THR A 231 7.37 13.93 6.15
C THR A 231 7.59 14.10 7.66
N PRO A 232 8.52 14.98 8.06
CA PRO A 232 8.64 15.42 9.45
C PRO A 232 7.39 16.15 9.97
N ALA A 233 6.59 16.79 9.11
CA ALA A 233 5.35 17.47 9.50
C ALA A 233 4.32 16.53 10.14
N ALA A 234 4.38 15.23 9.82
CA ALA A 234 3.51 14.21 10.40
C ALA A 234 4.11 13.50 11.64
N SER A 235 5.17 14.05 12.27
CA SER A 235 5.89 13.37 13.36
C SER A 235 5.03 13.07 14.60
N TYR A 236 3.94 13.81 14.82
CA TYR A 236 3.02 13.59 15.94
C TYR A 236 1.79 12.75 15.56
N ILE A 237 1.80 12.17 14.35
CA ILE A 237 0.73 11.33 13.82
C ILE A 237 1.21 9.89 13.76
N THR A 238 0.72 9.04 14.67
CA THR A 238 1.03 7.61 14.67
C THR A 238 -0.16 6.76 15.10
N GLY A 239 -0.27 5.56 14.55
CA GLY A 239 -1.34 4.60 14.87
C GLY A 239 -2.71 4.98 14.33
N ILE A 240 -2.79 5.85 13.30
CA ILE A 240 -4.05 6.22 12.66
C ILE A 240 -4.33 5.36 11.42
N SER A 241 -5.61 5.33 11.07
CA SER A 241 -6.11 4.82 9.79
C SER A 241 -6.84 5.97 9.11
N LEU A 242 -6.16 6.59 8.12
CA LEU A 242 -6.58 7.79 7.41
C LEU A 242 -7.39 7.44 6.16
N PRO A 243 -8.71 7.67 6.13
CA PRO A 243 -9.50 7.50 4.92
C PRO A 243 -9.13 8.56 3.86
N VAL A 244 -8.99 8.10 2.60
CA VAL A 244 -8.85 8.95 1.41
C VAL A 244 -9.86 8.40 0.40
N ASP A 245 -11.13 8.72 0.54
CA ASP A 245 -12.24 7.99 -0.06
C ASP A 245 -13.37 8.85 -0.62
N GLY A 246 -13.20 10.17 -0.63
CA GLY A 246 -14.20 11.09 -1.13
C GLY A 246 -15.47 11.16 -0.27
N GLY A 247 -15.37 10.79 1.02
CA GLY A 247 -16.49 10.79 1.96
C GLY A 247 -17.36 9.52 1.92
N ARG A 248 -16.87 8.45 1.27
CA ARG A 248 -17.65 7.23 1.09
C ARG A 248 -17.97 6.50 2.39
N ILE A 249 -17.04 6.49 3.35
CA ILE A 249 -17.29 5.86 4.66
C ILE A 249 -18.24 6.74 5.47
N ALA A 250 -19.32 6.16 5.97
CA ALA A 250 -20.30 6.87 6.79
C ALA A 250 -19.98 6.86 8.29
N CYS A 251 -19.03 6.05 8.74
CA CYS A 251 -18.64 5.97 10.16
C CYS A 251 -17.46 6.91 10.47
N LEU A 252 -17.44 7.42 11.70
CA LEU A 252 -16.38 8.26 12.27
C LEU A 252 -15.11 7.46 12.63
#